data_4cfb977f00330ac985e53bf753b5731f
#
_entry.id   4cfb977f00330ac985e53bf753b5731f
#
_cell.length_a   1.000
_cell.length_b   1.000
_cell.length_c   1.000
_cell.angle_alpha   90.00
_cell.angle_beta   90.00
_cell.angle_gamma   90.00
#
_symmetry.space_group_name_H-M   'P 1'
#
loop_
_entity.id
_entity.type
_entity.pdbx_description
1 polymer ?
#
loop_
_entity_poly.entity_id
_entity_poly.type
_entity_poly.pdbx_seq_one_letter_code
_entity_poly.pdbx_strand_id
1 'polypeptide(L)'
;LPPSVAGLALLIAFGRRGLFGSYLNLIGISLPFTTVAVVMAQMFVAAPLYIRSARVGFTGIDKQLEEAANVEGANRWQMFREVMLPLTGKTLLSGAILTWTRALGEFGATILFAGNLEGVTQTMPMAIYLGFERNLGVALALSVVLVIVSVFLLALTRRLEKPDHD
;
A
#
# COMPACT_ATOMS: atom_id res chain seq x y z
N LEU A 1 4.36 10.74 -8.20
CA LEU A 1 3.61 10.75 -9.47
C LEU A 1 2.13 11.00 -9.16
N PRO A 2 1.39 11.77 -9.99
CA PRO A 2 -0.05 11.83 -9.91
C PRO A 2 -0.67 10.43 -10.08
N PRO A 3 -1.69 10.05 -9.29
CA PRO A 3 -2.26 8.70 -9.36
C PRO A 3 -2.77 8.30 -10.75
N SER A 4 -3.37 9.21 -11.49
CA SER A 4 -3.80 8.96 -12.87
C SER A 4 -2.65 8.63 -13.81
N VAL A 5 -1.49 9.31 -13.66
CA VAL A 5 -0.29 9.00 -14.46
C VAL A 5 0.24 7.61 -14.10
N ALA A 6 0.20 7.23 -12.82
CA ALA A 6 0.57 5.90 -12.38
C ALA A 6 -0.32 4.82 -13.01
N GLY A 7 -1.65 5.03 -13.03
CA GLY A 7 -2.60 4.11 -13.66
C GLY A 7 -2.37 3.97 -15.18
N LEU A 8 -2.11 5.09 -15.85
CA LEU A 8 -1.77 5.08 -17.28
C LEU A 8 -0.45 4.33 -17.55
N ALA A 9 0.58 4.55 -16.73
CA ALA A 9 1.85 3.82 -16.83
C ALA A 9 1.65 2.30 -16.68
N LEU A 10 0.85 1.88 -15.69
CA LEU A 10 0.50 0.46 -15.52
C LEU A 10 -0.27 -0.09 -16.72
N LEU A 11 -1.19 0.70 -17.29
CA LEU A 11 -1.93 0.29 -18.49
C LEU A 11 -1.02 0.16 -19.72
N ILE A 12 -0.05 1.07 -19.89
CA ILE A 12 0.96 0.99 -20.97
C ILE A 12 1.88 -0.22 -20.75
N ALA A 13 2.27 -0.51 -19.52
CA ALA A 13 3.15 -1.63 -19.22
C ALA A 13 2.44 -3.00 -19.34
N PHE A 14 1.27 -3.14 -18.70
CA PHE A 14 0.58 -4.42 -18.49
C PHE A 14 -0.76 -4.54 -19.23
N GLY A 15 -1.18 -3.51 -19.98
CA GLY A 15 -2.36 -3.55 -20.82
C GLY A 15 -2.23 -4.66 -21.89
N ARG A 16 -3.34 -5.11 -22.48
CA ARG A 16 -3.35 -6.21 -23.46
C ARG A 16 -2.37 -6.01 -24.64
N ARG A 17 -2.14 -4.77 -25.04
CA ARG A 17 -1.18 -4.37 -26.10
C ARG A 17 0.04 -3.66 -25.50
N GLY A 18 0.24 -3.73 -24.18
CA GLY A 18 1.34 -3.09 -23.48
C GLY A 18 2.65 -3.87 -23.59
N LEU A 19 3.71 -3.30 -23.04
CA LEU A 19 5.08 -3.84 -23.11
C LEU A 19 5.18 -5.29 -22.63
N PHE A 20 4.52 -5.61 -21.51
CA PHE A 20 4.51 -6.95 -20.91
C PHE A 20 3.20 -7.69 -21.16
N GLY A 21 2.12 -6.98 -21.52
CA GLY A 21 0.79 -7.55 -21.67
C GLY A 21 0.69 -8.55 -22.83
N SER A 22 1.41 -8.32 -23.91
CA SER A 22 1.47 -9.27 -25.06
C SER A 22 2.09 -10.60 -24.63
N TYR A 23 3.14 -10.61 -23.83
CA TYR A 23 3.77 -11.82 -23.30
C TYR A 23 2.87 -12.54 -22.29
N LEU A 24 2.21 -11.79 -21.42
CA LEU A 24 1.25 -12.35 -20.44
C LEU A 24 0.05 -13.00 -21.15
N ASN A 25 -0.43 -12.39 -22.21
CA ASN A 25 -1.54 -12.95 -23.01
C ASN A 25 -1.16 -14.28 -23.69
N LEU A 26 0.11 -14.51 -24.06
CA LEU A 26 0.58 -15.78 -24.60
C LEU A 26 0.42 -16.94 -23.61
N ILE A 27 0.51 -16.67 -22.34
CA ILE A 27 0.30 -17.63 -21.25
C ILE A 27 -1.11 -17.55 -20.64
N GLY A 28 -2.04 -16.88 -21.33
CA GLY A 28 -3.45 -16.79 -20.91
C GLY A 28 -3.75 -15.82 -19.78
N ILE A 29 -2.79 -14.95 -19.39
CA ILE A 29 -2.97 -13.99 -18.29
C ILE A 29 -3.31 -12.61 -18.84
N SER A 30 -4.48 -12.08 -18.46
CA SER A 30 -4.88 -10.70 -18.75
C SER A 30 -5.05 -9.96 -17.43
N LEU A 31 -4.21 -8.97 -17.15
CA LEU A 31 -4.23 -8.21 -15.89
C LEU A 31 -5.28 -7.10 -15.85
N PRO A 32 -5.45 -6.25 -16.88
CA PRO A 32 -6.41 -5.16 -16.84
C PRO A 32 -7.83 -5.63 -16.53
N PHE A 33 -8.57 -4.82 -15.79
CA PHE A 33 -9.96 -5.08 -15.41
C PHE A 33 -10.16 -6.31 -14.51
N THR A 34 -9.15 -6.66 -13.71
CA THR A 34 -9.20 -7.74 -12.72
C THR A 34 -8.95 -7.19 -11.30
N THR A 35 -9.33 -7.98 -10.28
CA THR A 35 -8.99 -7.67 -8.88
C THR A 35 -7.47 -7.55 -8.66
N VAL A 36 -6.68 -8.34 -9.41
CA VAL A 36 -5.21 -8.23 -9.37
C VAL A 36 -4.75 -6.86 -9.85
N ALA A 37 -5.36 -6.29 -10.87
CA ALA A 37 -5.05 -4.93 -11.33
C ALA A 37 -5.38 -3.87 -10.27
N VAL A 38 -6.47 -4.05 -9.49
CA VAL A 38 -6.79 -3.18 -8.35
C VAL A 38 -5.64 -3.18 -7.34
N VAL A 39 -5.22 -4.37 -6.91
CA VAL A 39 -4.13 -4.54 -5.93
C VAL A 39 -2.83 -3.95 -6.47
N MET A 40 -2.48 -4.21 -7.73
CA MET A 40 -1.29 -3.66 -8.36
C MET A 40 -1.30 -2.13 -8.40
N ALA A 41 -2.43 -1.52 -8.78
CA ALA A 41 -2.56 -0.06 -8.83
C ALA A 41 -2.40 0.56 -7.43
N GLN A 42 -3.09 0.01 -6.44
CA GLN A 42 -3.00 0.46 -5.05
C GLN A 42 -1.60 0.30 -4.47
N MET A 43 -0.96 -0.86 -4.67
CA MET A 43 0.42 -1.10 -4.23
C MET A 43 1.41 -0.15 -4.92
N PHE A 44 1.30 0.03 -6.23
CA PHE A 44 2.22 0.90 -6.98
C PHE A 44 2.21 2.34 -6.45
N VAL A 45 1.04 2.87 -6.11
CA VAL A 45 0.90 4.23 -5.58
C VAL A 45 1.27 4.32 -4.10
N ALA A 46 1.00 3.30 -3.31
CA ALA A 46 1.18 3.33 -1.86
C ALA A 46 2.55 2.79 -1.40
N ALA A 47 3.18 1.86 -2.12
CA ALA A 47 4.46 1.24 -1.75
C ALA A 47 5.61 2.22 -1.44
N PRO A 48 5.77 3.37 -2.15
CA PRO A 48 6.82 4.33 -1.80
C PRO A 48 6.73 4.85 -0.36
N LEU A 49 5.52 4.90 0.22
CA LEU A 49 5.32 5.30 1.61
C LEU A 49 5.88 4.24 2.57
N TYR A 50 5.59 2.97 2.31
CA TYR A 50 6.14 1.86 3.10
C TYR A 50 7.66 1.78 3.02
N ILE A 51 8.20 1.88 1.80
CA ILE A 51 9.66 1.85 1.58
C ILE A 51 10.35 2.97 2.36
N ARG A 52 9.76 4.17 2.37
CA ARG A 52 10.29 5.30 3.15
C ARG A 52 10.24 5.03 4.65
N SER A 53 9.13 4.50 5.17
CA SER A 53 8.99 4.15 6.59
C SER A 53 9.98 3.06 6.98
N ALA A 54 10.12 2.02 6.18
CA ALA A 54 11.08 0.94 6.41
C ALA A 54 12.53 1.49 6.42
N ARG A 55 12.87 2.35 5.46
CA ARG A 55 14.19 2.98 5.41
C ARG A 55 14.47 3.78 6.68
N VAL A 56 13.53 4.59 7.14
CA VAL A 56 13.68 5.37 8.38
C VAL A 56 13.88 4.44 9.57
N GLY A 57 13.09 3.36 9.68
CA GLY A 57 13.24 2.38 10.74
C GLY A 57 14.63 1.76 10.78
N PHE A 58 15.11 1.24 9.65
CA PHE A 58 16.43 0.58 9.59
C PHE A 58 17.61 1.56 9.73
N THR A 59 17.50 2.78 9.21
CA THR A 59 18.58 3.77 9.36
C THR A 59 18.64 4.40 10.76
N GLY A 60 17.58 4.26 11.56
CA GLY A 60 17.53 4.73 12.93
C GLY A 60 18.14 3.76 13.95
N ILE A 61 18.60 2.59 13.55
CA ILE A 61 19.27 1.63 14.45
C ILE A 61 20.66 2.17 14.80
N ASP A 62 20.99 2.12 16.11
CA ASP A 62 22.30 2.51 16.59
C ASP A 62 23.36 1.52 16.07
N LYS A 63 24.41 2.04 15.43
CA LYS A 63 25.54 1.24 14.92
C LYS A 63 26.26 0.45 16.02
N GLN A 64 26.25 0.95 17.26
CA GLN A 64 26.84 0.24 18.38
C GLN A 64 26.18 -1.12 18.64
N LEU A 65 24.85 -1.23 18.40
CA LEU A 65 24.13 -2.50 18.52
C LEU A 65 24.56 -3.47 17.42
N GLU A 66 24.79 -2.97 16.21
CA GLU A 66 25.29 -3.82 15.11
C GLU A 66 26.73 -4.29 15.38
N GLU A 67 27.58 -3.41 15.90
CA GLU A 67 28.95 -3.72 16.26
C GLU A 67 29.02 -4.74 17.41
N ALA A 68 28.20 -4.58 18.46
CA ALA A 68 28.12 -5.51 19.56
C ALA A 68 27.71 -6.93 19.11
N ALA A 69 26.67 -7.01 18.30
CA ALA A 69 26.22 -8.31 17.78
C ALA A 69 27.27 -8.97 16.84
N ASN A 70 28.02 -8.17 16.08
CA ASN A 70 29.14 -8.68 15.27
C ASN A 70 30.27 -9.25 16.15
N VAL A 71 30.60 -8.59 17.28
CA VAL A 71 31.61 -9.08 18.23
C VAL A 71 31.16 -10.40 18.87
N GLU A 72 29.86 -10.58 19.11
CA GLU A 72 29.28 -11.84 19.61
C GLU A 72 29.23 -12.94 18.54
N GLY A 73 29.63 -12.66 17.30
CA GLY A 73 29.71 -13.64 16.21
C GLY A 73 28.40 -13.82 15.44
N ALA A 74 27.45 -12.90 15.57
CA ALA A 74 26.20 -12.95 14.82
C ALA A 74 26.47 -12.84 13.30
N ASN A 75 25.92 -13.76 12.53
CA ASN A 75 25.95 -13.66 11.08
C ASN A 75 24.91 -12.64 10.58
N ARG A 76 24.97 -12.23 9.29
CA ARG A 76 24.08 -11.20 8.71
C ARG A 76 22.60 -11.53 8.84
N TRP A 77 22.23 -12.81 8.79
CA TRP A 77 20.83 -13.22 8.92
C TRP A 77 20.34 -13.14 10.37
N GLN A 78 21.19 -13.57 11.32
CA GLN A 78 20.93 -13.43 12.75
C GLN A 78 20.81 -11.95 13.13
N MET A 79 21.77 -11.12 12.70
CA MET A 79 21.69 -9.66 12.85
C MET A 79 20.35 -9.09 12.37
N PHE A 80 19.95 -9.42 11.15
CA PHE A 80 18.69 -8.93 10.59
C PHE A 80 17.47 -9.42 11.40
N ARG A 81 17.39 -10.74 11.66
CA ARG A 81 16.19 -11.35 12.25
C ARG A 81 16.07 -11.10 13.76
N GLU A 82 17.20 -11.11 14.49
CA GLU A 82 17.21 -11.11 15.95
C GLU A 82 17.47 -9.72 16.54
N VAL A 83 18.08 -8.81 15.77
CA VAL A 83 18.40 -7.46 16.22
C VAL A 83 17.59 -6.42 15.43
N MET A 84 17.81 -6.33 14.11
CA MET A 84 17.26 -5.23 13.32
C MET A 84 15.73 -5.30 13.20
N LEU A 85 15.17 -6.46 12.90
CA LEU A 85 13.74 -6.63 12.66
C LEU A 85 12.89 -6.38 13.94
N PRO A 86 13.24 -6.87 15.13
CA PRO A 86 12.53 -6.55 16.35
C PRO A 86 12.59 -5.05 16.71
N LEU A 87 13.75 -4.41 16.56
CA LEU A 87 13.93 -2.99 16.85
C LEU A 87 13.13 -2.09 15.93
N THR A 88 12.98 -2.48 14.66
CA THR A 88 12.23 -1.69 13.65
C THR A 88 10.75 -2.09 13.58
N GLY A 89 10.32 -3.13 14.27
CA GLY A 89 9.00 -3.73 14.13
C GLY A 89 7.84 -2.75 14.29
N LYS A 90 7.88 -1.88 15.30
CA LYS A 90 6.85 -0.83 15.51
C LYS A 90 6.80 0.15 14.32
N THR A 91 7.94 0.59 13.81
CA THR A 91 8.04 1.51 12.65
C THR A 91 7.57 0.86 11.36
N LEU A 92 7.92 -0.40 11.14
CA LEU A 92 7.46 -1.18 9.98
C LEU A 92 5.94 -1.38 10.01
N LEU A 93 5.39 -1.70 11.18
CA LEU A 93 3.94 -1.86 11.36
C LEU A 93 3.20 -0.53 11.14
N SER A 94 3.66 0.57 11.72
CA SER A 94 3.13 1.91 11.48
C SER A 94 3.17 2.26 9.99
N GLY A 95 4.30 2.02 9.34
CA GLY A 95 4.47 2.21 7.90
C GLY A 95 3.49 1.38 7.06
N ALA A 96 3.24 0.14 7.45
CA ALA A 96 2.28 -0.74 6.77
C ALA A 96 0.84 -0.19 6.91
N ILE A 97 0.44 0.24 8.10
CA ILE A 97 -0.89 0.80 8.35
C ILE A 97 -1.08 2.11 7.58
N LEU A 98 -0.09 3.00 7.56
CA LEU A 98 -0.15 4.25 6.78
C LEU A 98 -0.24 3.98 5.28
N THR A 99 0.52 3.00 4.79
CA THR A 99 0.49 2.57 3.39
C THR A 99 -0.88 2.00 3.02
N TRP A 100 -1.46 1.18 3.88
CA TRP A 100 -2.80 0.65 3.67
C TRP A 100 -3.86 1.76 3.68
N THR A 101 -3.80 2.67 4.64
CA THR A 101 -4.69 3.85 4.68
C THR A 101 -4.60 4.66 3.38
N ARG A 102 -3.39 4.86 2.86
CA ARG A 102 -3.18 5.52 1.56
C ARG A 102 -3.77 4.73 0.39
N ALA A 103 -3.65 3.40 0.41
CA ALA A 103 -4.19 2.51 -0.62
C ALA A 103 -5.72 2.48 -0.61
N LEU A 104 -6.36 2.52 0.56
CA LEU A 104 -7.83 2.56 0.69
C LEU A 104 -8.47 3.77 0.00
N GLY A 105 -7.80 4.91 -0.01
CA GLY A 105 -8.27 6.13 -0.68
C GLY A 105 -7.85 6.22 -2.17
N GLU A 106 -7.23 5.17 -2.74
CA GLU A 106 -6.77 5.22 -4.13
C GLU A 106 -7.94 5.10 -5.11
N PHE A 107 -8.00 6.04 -6.05
CA PHE A 107 -9.03 6.14 -7.07
C PHE A 107 -8.43 6.22 -8.48
N GLY A 108 -7.51 7.18 -8.70
CA GLY A 108 -7.05 7.56 -10.03
C GLY A 108 -6.29 6.48 -10.79
N ALA A 109 -5.36 5.78 -10.12
CA ALA A 109 -4.63 4.68 -10.73
C ALA A 109 -5.52 3.47 -10.95
N THR A 110 -6.41 3.20 -10.01
CA THR A 110 -7.28 2.04 -10.04
C THR A 110 -8.31 2.15 -11.17
N ILE A 111 -8.97 3.29 -11.33
CA ILE A 111 -9.99 3.46 -12.38
C ILE A 111 -9.40 3.32 -13.78
N LEU A 112 -8.17 3.81 -14.00
CA LEU A 112 -7.51 3.75 -15.31
C LEU A 112 -6.99 2.34 -15.64
N PHE A 113 -6.48 1.60 -14.68
CA PHE A 113 -5.87 0.29 -14.93
C PHE A 113 -6.83 -0.88 -14.71
N ALA A 114 -7.64 -0.82 -13.65
CA ALA A 114 -8.56 -1.89 -13.29
C ALA A 114 -10.02 -1.61 -13.69
N GLY A 115 -10.34 -0.38 -14.07
CA GLY A 115 -11.72 0.02 -14.36
C GLY A 115 -12.57 0.12 -13.10
N ASN A 116 -13.88 0.09 -13.28
CA ASN A 116 -14.87 0.18 -12.19
C ASN A 116 -16.02 -0.81 -12.45
N LEU A 117 -15.75 -2.10 -12.31
CA LEU A 117 -16.71 -3.17 -12.49
C LEU A 117 -17.28 -3.55 -11.13
N GLU A 118 -18.60 -3.38 -10.96
CA GLU A 118 -19.30 -3.73 -9.73
C GLU A 118 -19.12 -5.22 -9.41
N GLY A 119 -18.80 -5.53 -8.15
CA GLY A 119 -18.51 -6.87 -7.69
C GLY A 119 -17.13 -7.45 -8.10
N VAL A 120 -16.35 -6.75 -8.93
CA VAL A 120 -15.04 -7.23 -9.42
C VAL A 120 -13.90 -6.27 -9.09
N THR A 121 -13.99 -5.03 -9.59
CA THR A 121 -12.89 -4.06 -9.45
C THR A 121 -13.33 -2.75 -8.78
N GLN A 122 -14.59 -2.60 -8.46
CA GLN A 122 -15.11 -1.42 -7.80
C GLN A 122 -14.53 -1.30 -6.38
N THR A 123 -13.79 -0.22 -6.13
CA THR A 123 -13.31 0.13 -4.80
C THR A 123 -14.29 1.08 -4.10
N MET A 124 -14.16 1.24 -2.79
CA MET A 124 -15.02 2.13 -2.01
C MET A 124 -15.01 3.58 -2.53
N PRO A 125 -13.85 4.22 -2.86
CA PRO A 125 -13.84 5.55 -3.47
C PRO A 125 -14.59 5.61 -4.80
N MET A 126 -14.53 4.55 -5.62
CA MET A 126 -15.28 4.48 -6.88
C MET A 126 -16.79 4.34 -6.65
N ALA A 127 -17.18 3.51 -5.69
CA ALA A 127 -18.58 3.36 -5.30
C ALA A 127 -19.17 4.67 -4.75
N ILE A 128 -18.38 5.41 -3.96
CA ILE A 128 -18.75 6.75 -3.48
C ILE A 128 -18.96 7.70 -4.68
N TYR A 129 -17.99 7.74 -5.60
CA TYR A 129 -18.06 8.60 -6.77
C TYR A 129 -19.31 8.36 -7.62
N LEU A 130 -19.58 7.10 -7.97
CA LEU A 130 -20.78 6.73 -8.72
C LEU A 130 -22.08 6.94 -7.91
N GLY A 131 -22.01 6.77 -6.60
CA GLY A 131 -23.12 6.96 -5.70
C GLY A 131 -23.64 8.40 -5.71
N PHE A 132 -22.78 9.40 -5.92
CA PHE A 132 -23.20 10.80 -6.07
C PHE A 132 -24.17 11.00 -7.24
N GLU A 133 -24.02 10.24 -8.31
CA GLU A 133 -24.89 10.36 -9.49
C GLU A 133 -26.18 9.51 -9.37
N ARG A 134 -26.09 8.36 -8.66
CA ARG A 134 -27.16 7.36 -8.64
C ARG A 134 -27.97 7.35 -7.34
N ASN A 135 -27.28 7.39 -6.21
CA ASN A 135 -27.90 7.32 -4.87
C ASN A 135 -27.02 8.02 -3.83
N LEU A 136 -27.35 9.27 -3.55
CA LEU A 136 -26.61 10.11 -2.59
C LEU A 136 -26.56 9.48 -1.19
N GLY A 137 -27.61 8.79 -0.75
CA GLY A 137 -27.67 8.13 0.57
C GLY A 137 -26.60 7.04 0.70
N VAL A 138 -26.40 6.22 -0.34
CA VAL A 138 -25.35 5.20 -0.37
C VAL A 138 -23.96 5.84 -0.40
N ALA A 139 -23.77 6.90 -1.21
CA ALA A 139 -22.49 7.60 -1.25
C ALA A 139 -22.11 8.19 0.11
N LEU A 140 -23.05 8.82 0.80
CA LEU A 140 -22.83 9.37 2.14
C LEU A 140 -22.51 8.28 3.17
N ALA A 141 -23.26 7.17 3.16
CA ALA A 141 -23.00 6.05 4.07
C ALA A 141 -21.60 5.46 3.87
N LEU A 142 -21.20 5.19 2.63
CA LEU A 142 -19.86 4.70 2.31
C LEU A 142 -18.76 5.69 2.68
N SER A 143 -19.00 6.98 2.48
CA SER A 143 -18.06 8.05 2.87
C SER A 143 -17.83 8.08 4.38
N VAL A 144 -18.90 7.96 5.16
CA VAL A 144 -18.82 7.92 6.63
C VAL A 144 -18.02 6.69 7.08
N VAL A 145 -18.28 5.51 6.50
CA VAL A 145 -17.52 4.29 6.79
C VAL A 145 -16.03 4.49 6.48
N LEU A 146 -15.72 5.03 5.30
CA LEU A 146 -14.33 5.25 4.90
C LEU A 146 -13.59 6.23 5.84
N VAL A 147 -14.27 7.30 6.27
CA VAL A 147 -13.73 8.26 7.25
C VAL A 147 -13.47 7.58 8.59
N ILE A 148 -14.44 6.83 9.12
CA ILE A 148 -14.28 6.11 10.41
C ILE A 148 -13.09 5.16 10.34
N VAL A 149 -12.99 4.34 9.29
CA VAL A 149 -11.86 3.42 9.09
C VAL A 149 -10.54 4.17 9.03
N SER A 150 -10.47 5.26 8.26
CA SER A 150 -9.26 6.07 8.12
C SER A 150 -8.83 6.71 9.44
N VAL A 151 -9.75 7.27 10.20
CA VAL A 151 -9.48 7.85 11.53
C VAL A 151 -9.02 6.78 12.51
N PHE A 152 -9.66 5.61 12.50
CA PHE A 152 -9.25 4.47 13.34
C PHE A 152 -7.81 4.02 13.03
N LEU A 153 -7.48 3.85 11.75
CA LEU A 153 -6.13 3.46 11.32
C LEU A 153 -5.08 4.50 11.70
N LEU A 154 -5.39 5.80 11.52
CA LEU A 154 -4.50 6.87 11.96
C LEU A 154 -4.33 6.95 13.49
N ALA A 155 -5.38 6.68 14.25
CA ALA A 155 -5.29 6.61 15.70
C ALA A 155 -4.42 5.41 16.16
N LEU A 156 -4.50 4.30 15.43
CA LEU A 156 -3.69 3.11 15.68
C LEU A 156 -2.19 3.39 15.44
N THR A 157 -1.84 4.06 14.34
CA THR A 157 -0.43 4.43 14.07
C THR A 157 0.13 5.33 15.16
N ARG A 158 -0.64 6.34 15.61
CA ARG A 158 -0.21 7.23 16.69
C ARG A 158 0.06 6.51 18.01
N ARG A 159 -0.66 5.42 18.29
CA ARG A 159 -0.40 4.60 19.49
C ARG A 159 0.89 3.79 19.36
N LEU A 160 1.22 3.31 18.16
CA LEU A 160 2.43 2.54 17.91
C LEU A 160 3.70 3.41 17.92
N GLU A 161 3.56 4.69 17.55
CA GLU A 161 4.68 5.65 17.49
C GLU A 161 4.98 6.34 18.84
N LYS A 162 4.09 6.20 19.82
CA LYS A 162 4.41 6.74 21.16
C LYS A 162 5.62 5.98 21.73
N PRO A 163 6.71 6.69 22.12
CA PRO A 163 7.80 6.07 22.86
C PRO A 163 7.22 5.52 24.19
N ASP A 164 7.63 4.31 24.57
CA ASP A 164 7.39 3.80 25.90
C ASP A 164 8.22 4.68 26.86
N HIS A 165 7.62 5.72 27.41
CA HIS A 165 8.16 6.49 28.52
C HIS A 165 7.79 5.75 29.81
N ASP A 166 8.62 4.81 30.19
CA ASP A 166 8.77 4.33 31.56
C ASP A 166 10.25 4.42 31.95
#